data_ad36c265198a5c0208b86418f4cd2dd8
#
_entry.id   ad36c265198a5c0208b86418f4cd2dd8
#
_cell.length_a   1.000
_cell.length_b   1.000
_cell.length_c   1.000
_cell.angle_alpha   90.00
_cell.angle_beta   90.00
_cell.angle_gamma   90.00
#
_symmetry.space_group_name_H-M   'P 1'
#
loop_
_entity.id
_entity.type
_entity.pdbx_description
1 polymer ?
#
loop_
_entity_poly.entity_id
_entity_poly.type
_entity_poly.pdbx_seq_one_letter_code
_entity_poly.pdbx_strand_id
1 'polypeptide(L)'
;MKTIKLCLVAITTWLASCTAGSQATDNLQSSQDKSGSLKMEKISNAVYDGESVTVTVISHGCTKASHFALEHRVVNGQCELSVVRTKPDLCRRAATPITVGIAWTAPAECAELPLVFANPVLTLQNRAAPLQIERE
;
A
#
# COMPACT_ATOMS: atom_id res chain seq x y z
N MET A 1 -22.15 -48.31 16.75
CA MET A 1 -22.19 -48.07 18.19
C MET A 1 -20.88 -47.36 18.57
N LYS A 2 -20.90 -46.03 18.70
CA LYS A 2 -19.76 -45.22 19.18
C LYS A 2 -20.29 -44.24 20.22
N THR A 3 -19.82 -44.43 21.40
CA THR A 3 -20.17 -43.81 22.67
C THR A 3 -19.82 -42.32 22.69
N ILE A 4 -20.81 -41.47 22.95
CA ILE A 4 -20.67 -40.03 23.22
C ILE A 4 -20.22 -39.88 24.68
N LYS A 5 -19.06 -39.29 24.90
CA LYS A 5 -18.62 -38.84 26.23
C LYS A 5 -19.04 -37.40 26.44
N LEU A 6 -20.01 -37.25 27.33
CA LEU A 6 -20.44 -35.96 27.88
C LEU A 6 -19.39 -35.50 28.89
N CYS A 7 -18.77 -34.37 28.67
CA CYS A 7 -17.95 -33.67 29.66
C CYS A 7 -18.70 -32.44 30.16
N LEU A 8 -19.24 -32.58 31.37
CA LEU A 8 -19.70 -31.48 32.22
C LEU A 8 -18.46 -30.78 32.78
N VAL A 9 -18.30 -29.52 32.59
CA VAL A 9 -17.35 -28.70 33.36
C VAL A 9 -18.05 -27.46 33.89
N ALA A 10 -17.86 -27.28 35.17
CA ALA A 10 -18.50 -26.38 36.09
C ALA A 10 -18.23 -24.91 35.83
N ILE A 11 -19.28 -24.13 36.07
CA ILE A 11 -19.30 -22.65 36.13
C ILE A 11 -18.73 -22.25 37.49
N THR A 12 -17.61 -21.49 37.50
CA THR A 12 -17.18 -20.72 38.68
C THR A 12 -17.32 -19.25 38.39
N THR A 13 -18.32 -18.66 39.00
CA THR A 13 -18.55 -17.22 39.16
C THR A 13 -17.49 -16.61 40.07
N TRP A 14 -16.81 -15.58 39.55
CA TRP A 14 -16.04 -14.64 40.38
C TRP A 14 -16.62 -13.24 40.24
N LEU A 15 -17.27 -12.79 41.31
CA LEU A 15 -17.65 -11.41 41.59
C LEU A 15 -16.52 -10.76 42.42
N ALA A 16 -15.96 -9.65 42.01
CA ALA A 16 -15.35 -8.64 42.87
C ALA A 16 -15.06 -7.41 41.98
N SER A 17 -15.73 -6.42 42.21
CA SER A 17 -15.60 -5.22 43.07
C SER A 17 -15.15 -4.00 42.29
N CYS A 18 -16.09 -3.05 42.19
CA CYS A 18 -15.90 -1.65 41.80
C CYS A 18 -14.82 -0.98 42.65
N THR A 19 -13.97 -0.20 42.02
CA THR A 19 -13.43 1.00 42.67
C THR A 19 -13.41 2.13 41.64
N ALA A 20 -14.22 3.13 41.89
CA ALA A 20 -14.22 4.41 41.20
C ALA A 20 -12.93 5.17 41.54
N GLY A 21 -12.29 5.70 40.51
CA GLY A 21 -11.15 6.57 40.64
C GLY A 21 -11.09 7.46 39.43
N SER A 22 -11.79 8.60 39.49
CA SER A 22 -11.61 9.74 38.61
C SER A 22 -10.20 10.29 38.76
N GLN A 23 -9.46 10.39 37.67
CA GLN A 23 -8.47 11.46 37.45
C GLN A 23 -8.32 11.63 35.95
N ALA A 24 -8.93 12.68 35.45
CA ALA A 24 -8.58 13.29 34.19
C ALA A 24 -7.15 13.81 34.24
N THR A 25 -6.31 13.39 33.39
CA THR A 25 -5.16 14.18 32.91
C THR A 25 -4.95 13.84 31.47
N ASP A 26 -5.29 14.80 30.62
CA ASP A 26 -4.81 14.93 29.27
C ASP A 26 -3.30 14.73 29.24
N ASN A 27 -2.87 13.65 28.64
CA ASN A 27 -1.55 13.55 28.05
C ASN A 27 -1.75 13.02 26.64
N LEU A 28 -1.97 13.96 25.73
CA LEU A 28 -1.68 13.81 24.33
C LEU A 28 -0.20 13.47 24.17
N GLN A 29 0.15 12.25 24.48
CA GLN A 29 1.41 11.68 24.08
C GLN A 29 1.22 11.23 22.64
N SER A 30 1.43 12.18 21.74
CA SER A 30 1.74 11.90 20.35
C SER A 30 2.92 10.93 20.34
N SER A 31 2.62 9.65 20.41
CA SER A 31 3.54 8.61 20.02
C SER A 31 3.78 8.82 18.53
N GLN A 32 4.80 9.60 18.22
CA GLN A 32 5.41 9.56 16.91
C GLN A 32 5.91 8.15 16.72
N ASP A 33 5.06 7.32 16.12
CA ASP A 33 5.47 6.11 15.44
C ASP A 33 6.51 6.51 14.40
N LYS A 34 7.76 6.44 14.84
CA LYS A 34 8.95 6.42 13.99
C LYS A 34 9.08 5.06 13.27
N SER A 35 7.99 4.36 13.05
CA SER A 35 7.87 3.42 11.96
C SER A 35 7.74 4.29 10.73
N GLY A 36 8.85 4.47 10.00
CA GLY A 36 8.84 5.18 8.73
C GLY A 36 7.88 4.44 7.79
N SER A 37 6.62 4.78 7.87
CA SER A 37 5.60 4.27 6.96
C SER A 37 6.08 4.61 5.57
N LEU A 38 6.58 3.60 4.88
CA LEU A 38 7.01 3.73 3.50
C LEU A 38 5.82 4.29 2.74
N LYS A 39 5.99 5.47 2.18
CA LYS A 39 4.89 6.19 1.55
C LYS A 39 4.56 5.52 0.22
N MET A 40 3.34 5.01 0.13
CA MET A 40 2.80 4.48 -1.12
C MET A 40 2.86 5.56 -2.20
N GLU A 41 3.48 5.25 -3.34
CA GLU A 41 3.66 6.17 -4.45
C GLU A 41 2.34 6.37 -5.22
N LYS A 42 2.16 7.53 -5.84
CA LYS A 42 1.10 7.72 -6.84
C LYS A 42 1.62 7.27 -8.19
N ILE A 43 0.93 6.35 -8.83
CA ILE A 43 1.38 5.74 -10.09
C ILE A 43 0.34 5.86 -11.20
N SER A 44 0.80 5.77 -12.43
CA SER A 44 -0.03 5.54 -13.61
C SER A 44 0.66 4.55 -14.55
N ASN A 45 -0.10 4.03 -15.53
CA ASN A 45 0.41 3.09 -16.54
C ASN A 45 1.22 1.92 -15.94
N ALA A 46 0.67 1.30 -14.90
CA ALA A 46 1.32 0.15 -14.28
C ALA A 46 1.17 -1.09 -15.16
N VAL A 47 2.29 -1.73 -15.51
CA VAL A 47 2.35 -2.95 -16.32
C VAL A 47 3.31 -3.92 -15.68
N TYR A 48 2.92 -5.19 -15.63
CA TYR A 48 3.79 -6.31 -15.25
C TYR A 48 4.02 -7.21 -16.45
N ASP A 49 5.29 -7.52 -16.75
CA ASP A 49 5.70 -8.32 -17.91
C ASP A 49 6.20 -9.73 -17.55
N GLY A 50 6.12 -10.13 -16.29
CA GLY A 50 6.61 -11.41 -15.77
C GLY A 50 7.96 -11.29 -15.03
N GLU A 51 8.76 -10.28 -15.29
CA GLU A 51 10.09 -10.07 -14.73
C GLU A 51 10.24 -8.70 -14.04
N SER A 52 9.46 -7.74 -14.48
CA SER A 52 9.50 -6.38 -13.96
C SER A 52 8.12 -5.72 -13.90
N VAL A 53 8.01 -4.75 -13.01
CA VAL A 53 6.86 -3.85 -12.94
C VAL A 53 7.30 -2.49 -13.48
N THR A 54 6.69 -2.07 -14.56
CA THR A 54 6.90 -0.75 -15.17
C THR A 54 5.78 0.18 -14.76
N VAL A 55 6.12 1.35 -14.18
CA VAL A 55 5.16 2.35 -13.72
C VAL A 55 5.58 3.76 -14.11
N THR A 56 4.60 4.64 -14.29
CA THR A 56 4.85 6.08 -14.43
C THR A 56 4.66 6.77 -13.08
N VAL A 57 5.67 7.52 -12.67
CA VAL A 57 5.71 8.29 -11.42
C VAL A 57 6.13 9.74 -11.68
N ILE A 58 5.92 10.63 -10.73
CA ILE A 58 6.44 12.01 -10.82
C ILE A 58 7.88 12.06 -10.31
N SER A 59 8.74 12.72 -11.09
CA SER A 59 10.14 13.00 -10.75
C SER A 59 10.41 14.49 -10.74
N HIS A 60 11.24 14.91 -9.80
CA HIS A 60 11.86 16.23 -9.73
C HIS A 60 13.33 16.21 -10.23
N GLY A 61 13.70 15.15 -10.94
CA GLY A 61 14.98 15.03 -11.65
C GLY A 61 15.99 14.06 -11.07
N CYS A 62 15.72 13.46 -9.90
CA CYS A 62 16.64 12.50 -9.26
C CYS A 62 16.02 11.11 -9.05
N THR A 63 14.81 10.88 -9.48
CA THR A 63 14.12 9.59 -9.33
C THR A 63 14.83 8.50 -10.15
N LYS A 64 15.04 7.33 -9.53
CA LYS A 64 15.62 6.13 -10.14
C LYS A 64 14.81 4.91 -9.72
N ALA A 65 14.86 3.81 -10.47
CA ALA A 65 14.21 2.55 -10.11
C ALA A 65 14.58 2.06 -8.69
N SER A 66 15.86 2.21 -8.30
CA SER A 66 16.36 1.84 -6.97
C SER A 66 15.82 2.69 -5.80
N HIS A 67 14.98 3.69 -6.09
CA HIS A 67 14.29 4.48 -5.07
C HIS A 67 12.91 3.91 -4.72
N PHE A 68 12.55 2.77 -5.31
CA PHE A 68 11.28 2.10 -5.05
C PHE A 68 11.49 0.67 -4.56
N ALA A 69 10.54 0.21 -3.80
CA ALA A 69 10.36 -1.19 -3.45
C ALA A 69 8.95 -1.61 -3.88
N LEU A 70 8.78 -2.91 -4.12
CA LEU A 70 7.49 -3.52 -4.36
C LEU A 70 7.12 -4.37 -3.15
N GLU A 71 5.96 -4.10 -2.59
CA GLU A 71 5.34 -4.87 -1.53
C GLU A 71 4.12 -5.58 -2.09
N HIS A 72 3.86 -6.81 -1.68
CA HIS A 72 2.69 -7.56 -2.11
C HIS A 72 1.96 -8.15 -0.92
N ARG A 73 0.67 -8.43 -1.12
CA ARG A 73 -0.16 -9.18 -0.18
C ARG A 73 -1.28 -9.89 -0.92
N VAL A 74 -1.70 -11.03 -0.43
CA VAL A 74 -2.86 -11.74 -0.98
C VAL A 74 -4.10 -11.33 -0.20
N VAL A 75 -5.09 -10.76 -0.90
CA VAL A 75 -6.35 -10.28 -0.34
C VAL A 75 -7.50 -10.71 -1.24
N ASN A 76 -8.51 -11.36 -0.68
CA ASN A 76 -9.72 -11.77 -1.40
C ASN A 76 -9.44 -12.56 -2.70
N GLY A 77 -8.40 -13.39 -2.73
CA GLY A 77 -8.03 -14.17 -3.91
C GLY A 77 -7.36 -13.36 -5.01
N GLN A 78 -6.85 -12.18 -4.71
CA GLN A 78 -6.05 -11.34 -5.60
C GLN A 78 -4.68 -11.07 -4.98
N CYS A 79 -3.66 -10.91 -5.81
CA CYS A 79 -2.36 -10.42 -5.39
C CYS A 79 -2.34 -8.89 -5.52
N GLU A 80 -2.44 -8.20 -4.40
CA GLU A 80 -2.29 -6.74 -4.36
C GLU A 80 -0.82 -6.38 -4.33
N LEU A 81 -0.39 -5.55 -5.27
CA LEU A 81 0.96 -5.03 -5.39
C LEU A 81 0.98 -3.53 -5.07
N SER A 82 1.95 -3.13 -4.26
CA SER A 82 2.15 -1.73 -3.87
C SER A 82 3.55 -1.27 -4.25
N VAL A 83 3.63 -0.20 -5.00
CA VAL A 83 4.88 0.52 -5.29
C VAL A 83 5.12 1.54 -4.18
N VAL A 84 6.21 1.38 -3.46
CA VAL A 84 6.55 2.20 -2.31
C VAL A 84 7.83 2.96 -2.57
N ARG A 85 7.82 4.28 -2.32
CA ARG A 85 9.03 5.10 -2.45
C ARG A 85 9.89 4.97 -1.19
N THR A 86 11.08 4.40 -1.34
CA THR A 86 12.06 4.20 -0.26
C THR A 86 13.05 5.35 -0.11
N LYS A 87 13.27 6.11 -1.19
CA LYS A 87 14.14 7.30 -1.18
C LYS A 87 13.43 8.50 -1.79
N PRO A 88 13.39 9.65 -1.09
CA PRO A 88 12.76 10.86 -1.61
C PRO A 88 13.53 11.41 -2.83
N ASP A 89 12.79 12.04 -3.75
CA ASP A 89 13.39 12.83 -4.83
C ASP A 89 13.62 14.25 -4.30
N LEU A 90 14.87 14.56 -3.92
CA LEU A 90 15.27 15.84 -3.34
C LEU A 90 15.69 16.87 -4.39
N CYS A 91 15.64 16.53 -5.67
CA CYS A 91 15.95 17.47 -6.75
C CYS A 91 14.83 18.52 -6.87
N ARG A 92 15.20 19.68 -7.41
CA ARG A 92 14.32 20.87 -7.50
C ARG A 92 13.94 21.21 -8.95
N ARG A 93 13.91 20.21 -9.82
CA ARG A 93 13.43 20.41 -11.19
C ARG A 93 11.90 20.46 -11.22
N ALA A 94 11.34 20.96 -12.30
CA ALA A 94 9.92 20.88 -12.55
C ALA A 94 9.45 19.41 -12.48
N ALA A 95 8.29 19.20 -11.87
CA ALA A 95 7.68 17.89 -11.77
C ALA A 95 7.38 17.34 -13.16
N THR A 96 7.95 16.20 -13.50
CA THR A 96 7.80 15.56 -14.81
C THR A 96 7.46 14.09 -14.63
N PRO A 97 6.49 13.57 -15.39
CA PRO A 97 6.24 12.12 -15.42
C PRO A 97 7.44 11.39 -16.01
N ILE A 98 7.87 10.34 -15.36
CA ILE A 98 8.89 9.42 -15.88
C ILE A 98 8.43 7.98 -15.73
N THR A 99 8.88 7.11 -16.61
CA THR A 99 8.65 5.68 -16.50
C THR A 99 9.86 5.02 -15.85
N VAL A 100 9.60 4.16 -14.85
CA VAL A 100 10.62 3.37 -14.17
C VAL A 100 10.24 1.89 -14.21
N GLY A 101 11.21 1.02 -14.50
CA GLY A 101 11.09 -0.43 -14.41
C GLY A 101 11.70 -0.91 -13.09
N ILE A 102 10.94 -1.67 -12.32
CA ILE A 102 11.36 -2.23 -11.04
C ILE A 102 11.37 -3.74 -11.19
N ALA A 103 12.53 -4.38 -11.07
CA ALA A 103 12.62 -5.83 -11.15
C ALA A 103 11.75 -6.48 -10.06
N TRP A 104 10.90 -7.41 -10.47
CA TRP A 104 10.03 -8.15 -9.56
C TRP A 104 9.55 -9.43 -10.22
N THR A 105 9.68 -10.53 -9.51
CA THR A 105 9.14 -11.83 -9.92
C THR A 105 8.01 -12.18 -8.98
N ALA A 106 6.87 -12.55 -9.51
CA ALA A 106 5.71 -12.92 -8.70
C ALA A 106 6.07 -14.13 -7.78
N PRO A 107 5.89 -14.01 -6.48
CA PRO A 107 6.08 -15.12 -5.57
C PRO A 107 5.01 -16.20 -5.81
N ALA A 108 5.26 -17.41 -5.34
CA ALA A 108 4.40 -18.56 -5.62
C ALA A 108 2.94 -18.33 -5.23
N GLU A 109 2.69 -17.63 -4.13
CA GLU A 109 1.36 -17.27 -3.64
C GLU A 109 0.61 -16.29 -4.55
N CYS A 110 1.31 -15.57 -5.43
CA CYS A 110 0.75 -14.62 -6.38
C CYS A 110 0.70 -15.13 -7.82
N ALA A 111 1.42 -16.22 -8.14
CA ALA A 111 1.65 -16.65 -9.52
C ALA A 111 0.38 -16.93 -10.32
N GLU A 112 -0.64 -17.51 -9.67
CA GLU A 112 -1.91 -17.88 -10.29
C GLU A 112 -3.05 -16.90 -9.97
N LEU A 113 -2.76 -15.81 -9.26
CA LEU A 113 -3.79 -14.86 -8.84
C LEU A 113 -3.84 -13.63 -9.75
N PRO A 114 -5.01 -13.04 -9.95
CA PRO A 114 -5.12 -11.74 -10.57
C PRO A 114 -4.27 -10.70 -9.86
N LEU A 115 -3.43 -9.98 -10.59
CA LEU A 115 -2.57 -8.91 -10.06
C LEU A 115 -3.31 -7.58 -10.11
N VAL A 116 -3.36 -6.89 -8.98
CA VAL A 116 -3.95 -5.56 -8.86
C VAL A 116 -3.00 -4.60 -8.16
N PHE A 117 -2.99 -3.32 -8.56
CA PHE A 117 -2.18 -2.30 -7.91
C PHE A 117 -3.01 -1.56 -6.87
N ALA A 118 -2.54 -1.54 -5.61
CA ALA A 118 -3.20 -0.84 -4.51
C ALA A 118 -2.82 0.66 -4.43
N ASN A 119 -1.92 1.10 -5.31
CA ASN A 119 -1.43 2.47 -5.32
C ASN A 119 -2.52 3.48 -5.70
N PRO A 120 -2.48 4.70 -5.12
CA PRO A 120 -3.30 5.80 -5.61
C PRO A 120 -2.98 6.12 -7.07
N VAL A 121 -4.03 6.35 -7.87
CA VAL A 121 -3.86 6.69 -9.28
C VAL A 121 -3.32 8.11 -9.43
N LEU A 122 -2.26 8.25 -10.22
CA LEU A 122 -1.75 9.54 -10.66
C LEU A 122 -2.59 10.02 -11.84
N THR A 123 -3.47 10.98 -11.60
CA THR A 123 -4.17 11.67 -12.68
C THR A 123 -3.21 12.67 -13.32
N LEU A 124 -2.65 12.31 -14.45
CA LEU A 124 -1.93 13.26 -15.29
C LEU A 124 -3.01 14.13 -15.93
N GLN A 125 -3.26 15.30 -15.34
CA GLN A 125 -4.06 16.32 -16.01
C GLN A 125 -3.25 16.73 -17.25
N ASN A 126 -3.57 16.11 -18.37
CA ASN A 126 -3.16 16.62 -19.66
C ASN A 126 -3.74 18.02 -19.77
N ARG A 127 -2.92 19.04 -19.59
CA ARG A 127 -3.13 20.33 -20.22
C ARG A 127 -2.86 20.15 -21.72
N ALA A 128 -3.54 19.20 -22.35
CA ALA A 128 -3.73 19.27 -23.77
C ALA A 128 -4.63 20.47 -23.98
N ALA A 129 -4.12 21.50 -24.62
CA ALA A 129 -4.94 22.50 -25.25
C ALA A 129 -6.04 21.78 -26.04
N PRO A 130 -7.29 22.27 -26.02
CA PRO A 130 -8.34 21.63 -26.79
C PRO A 130 -7.85 21.51 -28.24
N LEU A 131 -7.79 20.26 -28.74
CA LEU A 131 -7.58 20.00 -30.15
C LEU A 131 -8.73 20.67 -30.88
N GLN A 132 -8.44 21.79 -31.51
CA GLN A 132 -9.33 22.40 -32.48
C GLN A 132 -9.35 21.45 -33.68
N ILE A 133 -10.41 20.68 -33.80
CA ILE A 133 -10.67 19.91 -35.01
C ILE A 133 -11.11 20.95 -36.05
N GLU A 134 -10.18 21.39 -36.86
CA GLU A 134 -10.52 22.11 -38.10
C GLU A 134 -11.21 21.10 -39.01
N ARG A 135 -12.51 21.35 -39.26
CA ARG A 135 -13.27 20.62 -40.28
C ARG A 135 -12.97 21.29 -41.61
N GLU A 136 -12.24 20.61 -42.49
CA GLU A 136 -12.32 20.86 -43.92
C GLU A 136 -13.60 20.31 -44.51
#